data_d7d498b72de6198296aa356b50c71d3a
#
_entry.id   d7d498b72de6198296aa356b50c71d3a
#
_cell.length_a   1.000
_cell.length_b   1.000
_cell.length_c   1.000
_cell.angle_alpha   90.00
_cell.angle_beta   90.00
_cell.angle_gamma   90.00
#
_symmetry.space_group_name_H-M   'P 1'
#
loop_
_entity.id
_entity.type
_entity.pdbx_description
1 polymer ?
#
loop_
_entity_poly.entity_id
_entity_poly.type
_entity_poly.pdbx_seq_one_letter_code
_entity_poly.pdbx_strand_id
1 'polypeptide(L)'
;IDKNQSIKVRQRLLLDNAIKNNLTEVTSAWANLKSSESFLNSVRAQVKAAEIANEGITAEYLSGAGSRSTLDVIQSNSLLLNAQISLANSERNYLLAQYNLLKSIGLLTSSHLKLK
;
A
#
# COMPACT_ATOMS: atom_id res chain seq x y z
N ILE A 1 49.18 -12.92 -11.97
CA ILE A 1 48.85 -12.52 -10.62
C ILE A 1 47.88 -11.33 -10.61
N ASP A 2 48.19 -10.31 -11.43
CA ASP A 2 47.37 -9.11 -11.52
C ASP A 2 45.97 -9.39 -12.07
N LYS A 3 45.85 -10.32 -13.02
CA LYS A 3 44.56 -10.72 -13.59
C LYS A 3 43.67 -11.36 -12.55
N ASN A 4 44.24 -12.24 -11.71
CA ASN A 4 43.49 -12.93 -10.66
C ASN A 4 42.99 -11.94 -9.59
N GLN A 5 43.85 -10.99 -9.21
CA GLN A 5 43.48 -9.95 -8.27
C GLN A 5 42.41 -9.02 -8.85
N SER A 6 42.54 -8.65 -10.14
CA SER A 6 41.55 -7.83 -10.85
C SER A 6 40.19 -8.54 -10.93
N ILE A 7 40.19 -9.85 -11.20
CA ILE A 7 38.96 -10.66 -11.23
C ILE A 7 38.32 -10.71 -9.85
N LYS A 8 39.10 -10.91 -8.80
CA LYS A 8 38.59 -10.95 -7.42
C LYS A 8 37.98 -9.61 -7.02
N VAL A 9 38.65 -8.51 -7.33
CA VAL A 9 38.14 -7.16 -7.03
C VAL A 9 36.86 -6.90 -7.81
N ARG A 10 36.84 -7.27 -9.10
CA ARG A 10 35.66 -7.11 -9.94
C ARG A 10 34.46 -7.89 -9.39
N GLN A 11 34.67 -9.15 -9.00
CA GLN A 11 33.64 -9.99 -8.40
C GLN A 11 33.12 -9.39 -7.10
N ARG A 12 34.03 -8.87 -6.27
CA ARG A 12 33.65 -8.21 -5.00
C ARG A 12 32.81 -6.95 -5.26
N LEU A 13 33.19 -6.14 -6.26
CA LEU A 13 32.44 -4.95 -6.64
C LEU A 13 31.05 -5.29 -7.17
N LEU A 14 30.94 -6.33 -7.99
CA LEU A 14 29.65 -6.81 -8.51
C LEU A 14 28.76 -7.29 -7.38
N LEU A 15 29.36 -7.96 -6.40
CA LEU A 15 28.69 -8.45 -5.21
C LEU A 15 28.19 -7.30 -4.34
N ASP A 16 29.03 -6.32 -4.09
CA ASP A 16 28.67 -5.13 -3.31
C ASP A 16 27.55 -4.36 -3.99
N ASN A 17 27.57 -4.25 -5.33
CA ASN A 17 26.53 -3.60 -6.09
C ASN A 17 25.21 -4.37 -5.99
N ALA A 18 25.25 -5.70 -6.03
CA ALA A 18 24.06 -6.54 -5.89
C ALA A 18 23.45 -6.37 -4.50
N ILE A 19 24.27 -6.33 -3.45
CA ILE A 19 23.82 -6.11 -2.07
C ILE A 19 23.18 -4.73 -1.95
N LYS A 20 23.83 -3.70 -2.49
CA LYS A 20 23.30 -2.33 -2.46
C LYS A 20 21.96 -2.23 -3.18
N ASN A 21 21.84 -2.85 -4.35
CA ASN A 21 20.60 -2.87 -5.11
C ASN A 21 19.49 -3.55 -4.31
N ASN A 22 19.79 -4.69 -3.68
CA ASN A 22 18.83 -5.41 -2.85
C ASN A 22 18.39 -4.58 -1.64
N LEU A 23 19.33 -3.88 -0.99
CA LEU A 23 19.02 -2.99 0.12
C LEU A 23 18.15 -1.83 -0.32
N THR A 24 18.41 -1.28 -1.51
CA THR A 24 17.58 -0.21 -2.09
C THR A 24 16.16 -0.71 -2.36
N GLU A 25 16.02 -1.92 -2.91
CA GLU A 25 14.71 -2.54 -3.15
C GLU A 25 13.95 -2.77 -1.84
N VAL A 26 14.63 -3.27 -0.80
CA VAL A 26 14.00 -3.49 0.51
C VAL A 26 13.57 -2.16 1.12
N THR A 27 14.42 -1.14 1.04
CA THR A 27 14.10 0.19 1.55
C THR A 27 12.91 0.81 0.81
N SER A 28 12.88 0.68 -0.52
CA SER A 28 11.76 1.16 -1.35
C SER A 28 10.48 0.42 -1.02
N ALA A 29 10.54 -0.90 -0.87
CA ALA A 29 9.39 -1.72 -0.51
C ALA A 29 8.86 -1.36 0.88
N TRP A 30 9.75 -1.09 1.84
CA TRP A 30 9.38 -0.63 3.17
C TRP A 30 8.68 0.72 3.13
N ALA A 31 9.22 1.67 2.34
CA ALA A 31 8.61 2.99 2.17
C ALA A 31 7.22 2.87 1.53
N ASN A 32 7.08 2.00 0.51
CA ASN A 32 5.79 1.74 -0.13
C ASN A 32 4.80 1.12 0.85
N LEU A 33 5.24 0.21 1.71
CA LEU A 33 4.40 -0.39 2.74
C LEU A 33 3.88 0.67 3.70
N LYS A 34 4.76 1.54 4.18
CA LYS A 34 4.39 2.64 5.09
C LYS A 34 3.40 3.60 4.44
N SER A 35 3.64 3.97 3.18
CA SER A 35 2.72 4.83 2.41
C SER A 35 1.36 4.17 2.23
N SER A 36 1.33 2.89 1.89
CA SER A 36 0.10 2.12 1.70
C SER A 36 -0.68 2.01 3.01
N GLU A 37 0.01 1.81 4.14
CA GLU A 37 -0.60 1.76 5.46
C GLU A 37 -1.26 3.09 5.82
N SER A 38 -0.55 4.20 5.62
CA SER A 38 -1.09 5.55 5.89
C SER A 38 -2.29 5.84 4.99
N PHE A 39 -2.21 5.50 3.72
CA PHE A 39 -3.31 5.67 2.77
C PHE A 39 -4.53 4.84 3.18
N LEU A 40 -4.31 3.58 3.57
CA LEU A 40 -5.36 2.68 4.02
C LEU A 40 -6.09 3.27 5.23
N ASN A 41 -5.34 3.80 6.20
CA ASN A 41 -5.92 4.41 7.40
C ASN A 41 -6.75 5.66 7.04
N SER A 42 -6.27 6.47 6.10
CA SER A 42 -7.00 7.64 5.58
C SER A 42 -8.30 7.23 4.92
N VAL A 43 -8.27 6.20 4.08
CA VAL A 43 -9.46 5.71 3.38
C VAL A 43 -10.46 5.09 4.36
N ARG A 44 -9.99 4.39 5.38
CA ARG A 44 -10.87 3.87 6.46
C ARG A 44 -11.61 5.00 7.15
N ALA A 45 -10.91 6.10 7.44
CA ALA A 45 -11.53 7.28 8.04
C ALA A 45 -12.57 7.90 7.09
N GLN A 46 -12.29 7.96 5.79
CA GLN A 46 -13.23 8.46 4.79
C GLN A 46 -14.48 7.59 4.70
N VAL A 47 -14.34 6.27 4.73
CA VAL A 47 -15.48 5.34 4.70
C VAL A 47 -16.34 5.56 5.94
N LYS A 48 -15.73 5.67 7.11
CA LYS A 48 -16.46 5.88 8.36
C LYS A 48 -17.23 7.19 8.33
N ALA A 49 -16.60 8.27 7.84
CA ALA A 49 -17.25 9.57 7.69
C ALA A 49 -18.43 9.49 6.69
N ALA A 50 -18.26 8.77 5.58
CA ALA A 50 -19.29 8.59 4.58
C ALA A 50 -20.47 7.76 5.13
N GLU A 51 -20.20 6.74 5.96
CA GLU A 51 -21.22 5.95 6.62
C GLU A 51 -22.06 6.81 7.58
N ILE A 52 -21.40 7.62 8.40
CA ILE A 52 -22.07 8.51 9.33
C ILE A 52 -22.92 9.53 8.59
N ALA A 53 -22.37 10.14 7.53
CA ALA A 53 -23.09 11.11 6.71
C ALA A 53 -24.30 10.46 6.04
N ASN A 54 -24.15 9.24 5.50
CA ASN A 54 -25.24 8.51 4.85
C ASN A 54 -26.35 8.18 5.85
N GLU A 55 -26.00 7.73 7.04
CA GLU A 55 -26.95 7.44 8.10
C GLU A 55 -27.75 8.70 8.49
N GLY A 56 -27.05 9.84 8.62
CA GLY A 56 -27.68 11.11 8.94
C GLY A 56 -28.66 11.58 7.86
N ILE A 57 -28.24 11.52 6.60
CA ILE A 57 -29.07 11.92 5.46
C ILE A 57 -30.29 11.00 5.32
N THR A 58 -30.08 9.69 5.47
CA THR A 58 -31.17 8.71 5.42
C THR A 58 -32.16 8.93 6.53
N ALA A 59 -31.69 9.18 7.76
CA ALA A 59 -32.54 9.43 8.91
C ALA A 59 -33.37 10.71 8.71
N GLU A 60 -32.77 11.77 8.18
CA GLU A 60 -33.48 13.03 7.87
C GLU A 60 -34.56 12.80 6.79
N TYR A 61 -34.24 12.01 5.76
CA TYR A 61 -35.18 11.67 4.71
C TYR A 61 -36.38 10.90 5.27
N LEU A 62 -36.09 9.87 6.08
CA LEU A 62 -37.12 9.00 6.66
C LEU A 62 -38.00 9.73 7.71
N SER A 63 -37.44 10.72 8.39
CA SER A 63 -38.19 11.50 9.39
C SER A 63 -39.23 12.41 8.76
N GLY A 64 -39.21 12.60 7.45
CA GLY A 64 -40.18 13.42 6.75
C GLY A 64 -40.06 14.92 7.01
N ALA A 65 -38.94 15.36 7.56
CA ALA A 65 -38.70 16.78 7.87
C ALA A 65 -38.60 17.68 6.64
N GLY A 66 -38.65 17.11 5.43
CA GLY A 66 -38.71 17.85 4.17
C GLY A 66 -37.40 18.49 3.71
N SER A 67 -36.34 18.37 4.47
CA SER A 67 -35.05 19.01 4.13
C SER A 67 -34.17 18.17 3.22
N ARG A 68 -34.50 16.89 3.03
CA ARG A 68 -33.74 15.98 2.17
C ARG A 68 -34.60 15.36 1.09
N SER A 69 -34.07 15.28 -0.13
CA SER A 69 -34.75 14.68 -1.27
C SER A 69 -34.23 13.25 -1.51
N THR A 70 -34.97 12.48 -2.33
CA THR A 70 -34.53 11.15 -2.78
C THR A 70 -33.18 11.24 -3.49
N LEU A 71 -32.94 12.32 -4.24
CA LEU A 71 -31.66 12.54 -4.91
C LEU A 71 -30.51 12.64 -3.92
N ASP A 72 -30.73 13.33 -2.79
CA ASP A 72 -29.70 13.46 -1.73
C ASP A 72 -29.32 12.09 -1.17
N VAL A 73 -30.31 11.22 -0.95
CA VAL A 73 -30.08 9.84 -0.46
C VAL A 73 -29.30 9.03 -1.48
N ILE A 74 -29.66 9.13 -2.77
CA ILE A 74 -28.99 8.42 -3.85
C ILE A 74 -27.53 8.88 -3.97
N GLN A 75 -27.29 10.18 -3.91
CA GLN A 75 -25.94 10.75 -3.98
C GLN A 75 -25.10 10.29 -2.79
N SER A 76 -25.67 10.29 -1.61
CA SER A 76 -24.99 9.83 -0.39
C SER A 76 -24.62 8.35 -0.47
N ASN A 77 -25.55 7.51 -0.96
CA ASN A 77 -25.28 6.09 -1.17
C ASN A 77 -24.17 5.88 -2.18
N SER A 78 -24.13 6.67 -3.25
CA SER A 78 -23.08 6.59 -4.27
C SER A 78 -21.72 6.97 -3.70
N LEU A 79 -21.65 8.02 -2.88
CA LEU A 79 -20.42 8.43 -2.22
C LEU A 79 -19.92 7.36 -1.25
N LEU A 80 -20.81 6.74 -0.50
CA LEU A 80 -20.46 5.64 0.41
C LEU A 80 -19.93 4.44 -0.38
N LEU A 81 -20.61 4.06 -1.46
CA LEU A 81 -20.16 2.96 -2.30
C LEU A 81 -18.78 3.22 -2.89
N ASN A 82 -18.54 4.42 -3.41
CA ASN A 82 -17.23 4.80 -3.95
C ASN A 82 -16.15 4.76 -2.88
N ALA A 83 -16.45 5.21 -1.67
CA ALA A 83 -15.52 5.13 -0.54
C ALA A 83 -15.20 3.68 -0.17
N GLN A 84 -16.20 2.80 -0.18
CA GLN A 84 -16.01 1.37 0.09
C GLN A 84 -15.17 0.69 -0.99
N ILE A 85 -15.35 1.06 -2.26
CA ILE A 85 -14.52 0.55 -3.36
C ILE A 85 -13.07 1.02 -3.18
N SER A 86 -12.87 2.28 -2.82
CA SER A 86 -11.54 2.82 -2.54
C SER A 86 -10.88 2.07 -1.38
N LEU A 87 -11.64 1.73 -0.35
CA LEU A 87 -11.15 0.95 0.79
C LEU A 87 -10.68 -0.44 0.34
N ALA A 88 -11.49 -1.14 -0.46
CA ALA A 88 -11.12 -2.45 -0.99
C ALA A 88 -9.85 -2.40 -1.81
N ASN A 89 -9.70 -1.40 -2.67
CA ASN A 89 -8.49 -1.20 -3.47
C ASN A 89 -7.28 -0.89 -2.59
N SER A 90 -7.47 -0.08 -1.54
CA SER A 90 -6.40 0.26 -0.61
C SER A 90 -5.93 -0.94 0.20
N GLU A 91 -6.85 -1.79 0.64
CA GLU A 91 -6.52 -3.05 1.32
C GLU A 91 -5.73 -3.98 0.42
N ARG A 92 -6.15 -4.10 -0.84
CA ARG A 92 -5.42 -4.89 -1.84
C ARG A 92 -4.02 -4.36 -2.05
N ASN A 93 -3.87 -3.04 -2.21
CA ASN A 93 -2.57 -2.41 -2.41
C ASN A 93 -1.66 -2.61 -1.20
N TYR A 94 -2.22 -2.54 0.00
CA TYR A 94 -1.47 -2.81 1.24
C TYR A 94 -0.97 -4.25 1.28
N LEU A 95 -1.81 -5.22 0.94
CA LEU A 95 -1.42 -6.63 0.89
C LEU A 95 -0.34 -6.87 -0.15
N LEU A 96 -0.45 -6.25 -1.33
CA LEU A 96 0.58 -6.34 -2.37
C LEU A 96 1.90 -5.73 -1.91
N ALA A 97 1.84 -4.60 -1.19
CA ALA A 97 3.04 -3.97 -0.64
C ALA A 97 3.73 -4.87 0.39
N GLN A 98 2.96 -5.54 1.25
CA GLN A 98 3.49 -6.52 2.20
C GLN A 98 4.16 -7.69 1.47
N TYR A 99 3.51 -8.21 0.44
CA TYR A 99 4.04 -9.30 -0.35
C TYR A 99 5.34 -8.91 -1.04
N ASN A 100 5.39 -7.72 -1.63
CA ASN A 100 6.58 -7.21 -2.29
C ASN A 100 7.74 -7.02 -1.31
N LEU A 101 7.44 -6.55 -0.10
CA LEU A 101 8.46 -6.41 0.94
C LEU A 101 9.04 -7.77 1.33
N LEU A 102 8.17 -8.76 1.56
CA LEU A 102 8.60 -10.12 1.89
C LEU A 102 9.42 -10.74 0.76
N LYS A 103 9.03 -10.49 -0.48
CA LYS A 103 9.76 -10.97 -1.65
C LYS A 103 11.16 -10.35 -1.71
N SER A 104 11.26 -9.05 -1.47
CA SER A 104 12.54 -8.33 -1.46
C SER A 104 13.47 -8.84 -0.36
N ILE A 105 12.93 -9.09 0.83
CA ILE A 105 13.68 -9.65 1.95
C ILE A 105 14.13 -11.08 1.62
N GLY A 106 13.26 -11.87 1.01
CA GLY A 106 13.59 -13.23 0.58
C GLY A 106 14.73 -13.27 -0.42
N LEU A 107 14.72 -12.35 -1.39
CA LEU A 107 15.79 -12.24 -2.39
C LEU A 107 17.10 -11.81 -1.75
N LEU A 108 17.05 -10.88 -0.79
CA LEU A 108 18.24 -10.43 -0.06
C LEU A 108 18.84 -11.58 0.73
N THR A 109 18.03 -12.33 1.43
CA THR A 109 18.46 -13.52 2.21
C THR A 109 19.06 -14.58 1.30
N SER A 110 18.43 -14.85 0.16
CA SER A 110 18.92 -15.79 -0.82
C SER A 110 20.28 -15.38 -1.37
N SER A 111 20.46 -14.10 -1.70
CA SER A 111 21.73 -13.56 -2.16
C SER A 111 22.81 -13.72 -1.10
N HIS A 112 22.46 -13.46 0.16
CA HIS A 112 23.39 -13.60 1.29
C HIS A 112 23.82 -15.05 1.47
N LEU A 113 22.89 -16.01 1.35
CA LEU A 113 23.17 -17.43 1.46
C LEU A 113 24.08 -17.93 0.33
N LYS A 114 23.93 -17.41 -0.88
CA LYS A 114 24.78 -17.76 -2.00
C LYS A 114 26.22 -17.29 -1.84
N LEU A 115 26.43 -16.32 -0.97
CA LEU A 115 27.75 -15.75 -0.70
C LEU A 115 28.56 -16.57 0.31
N LYS A 116 27.92 -17.46 1.01
CA LYS A 116 28.60 -18.39 1.92
C LYS A 116 28.99 -19.64 1.16
#